data_a84d043f2ca114eb4060b5857d4b981e
#
_entry.id   a84d043f2ca114eb4060b5857d4b981e
#
_cell.length_a   1.000
_cell.length_b   1.000
_cell.length_c   1.000
_cell.angle_alpha   90.00
_cell.angle_beta   90.00
_cell.angle_gamma   90.00
#
_symmetry.space_group_name_H-M   'P 1'
#
loop_
_entity.id
_entity.type
_entity.pdbx_description
1 polymer ?
#
loop_
_entity_poly.entity_id
_entity_poly.type
_entity_poly.pdbx_seq_one_letter_code
_entity_poly.pdbx_strand_id
1 'polypeptide(L)'
;MRQIINHSFDAIPKSYLFSEVARRVAAFREAHPDRKLIPMGIGDVTRPLRRPVIDALEKAAEEQTHAETFHGYGPEQGYDFLRQAVLRHYAGFGGTLDLADIFISDGAKSDLGNLPDLFSDQCKVLL
;
A
#
# COMPACT_ATOMS: atom_id res chain seq x y z
N MET A 1 14.91 -3.61 -38.20
CA MET A 1 14.85 -3.86 -36.76
C MET A 1 13.42 -3.69 -36.30
N ARG A 2 12.77 -4.74 -35.76
CA ARG A 2 11.47 -4.58 -35.11
C ARG A 2 11.67 -3.71 -33.87
N GLN A 3 10.94 -2.60 -33.74
CA GLN A 3 10.94 -1.81 -32.53
C GLN A 3 10.38 -2.66 -31.38
N ILE A 4 11.18 -2.86 -30.35
CA ILE A 4 10.83 -3.67 -29.16
C ILE A 4 10.06 -2.82 -28.11
N ILE A 5 9.88 -1.54 -28.39
CA ILE A 5 9.24 -0.58 -27.48
C ILE A 5 7.72 -0.68 -27.59
N ASN A 6 7.04 -0.79 -26.47
CA ASN A 6 5.59 -0.76 -26.41
C ASN A 6 5.07 0.65 -26.68
N HIS A 7 4.50 0.88 -27.86
CA HIS A 7 3.96 2.19 -28.27
C HIS A 7 2.77 2.67 -27.41
N SER A 8 2.18 1.84 -26.57
CA SER A 8 1.17 2.28 -25.60
C SER A 8 1.71 3.33 -24.63
N PHE A 9 3.03 3.36 -24.40
CA PHE A 9 3.65 4.42 -23.60
C PHE A 9 3.55 5.80 -24.22
N ASP A 10 3.42 5.90 -25.54
CA ASP A 10 3.28 7.19 -26.25
C ASP A 10 1.94 7.87 -25.92
N ALA A 11 0.92 7.08 -25.53
CA ALA A 11 -0.39 7.56 -25.14
C ALA A 11 -0.47 8.02 -23.66
N ILE A 12 0.56 7.73 -22.86
CA ILE A 12 0.57 8.14 -21.45
C ILE A 12 0.86 9.65 -21.37
N PRO A 13 0.08 10.41 -20.57
CA PRO A 13 0.35 11.81 -20.33
C PRO A 13 1.79 12.05 -19.86
N LYS A 14 2.51 12.97 -20.49
CA LYS A 14 3.92 13.26 -20.18
C LYS A 14 4.17 13.86 -18.80
N SER A 15 3.12 14.32 -18.13
CA SER A 15 3.20 14.86 -16.77
C SER A 15 2.29 14.09 -15.83
N TYR A 16 2.85 13.68 -14.71
CA TYR A 16 2.10 13.10 -13.62
C TYR A 16 1.52 14.23 -12.75
N LEU A 17 0.21 14.18 -12.48
CA LEU A 17 -0.51 15.24 -11.78
C LEU A 17 0.18 15.69 -10.48
N PHE A 18 0.63 14.74 -9.66
CA PHE A 18 1.27 15.08 -8.39
C PHE A 18 2.62 15.78 -8.53
N SER A 19 3.38 15.47 -9.56
CA SER A 19 4.64 16.17 -9.88
C SER A 19 4.37 17.62 -10.27
N GLU A 20 3.33 17.86 -11.07
CA GLU A 20 2.93 19.22 -11.45
C GLU A 20 2.42 20.01 -10.24
N VAL A 21 1.61 19.41 -9.38
CA VAL A 21 1.16 20.04 -8.12
C VAL A 21 2.36 20.39 -7.24
N ALA A 22 3.31 19.47 -7.05
CA ALA A 22 4.51 19.69 -6.25
C ALA A 22 5.33 20.88 -6.80
N ARG A 23 5.50 20.96 -8.13
CA ARG A 23 6.18 22.06 -8.79
C ARG A 23 5.50 23.42 -8.55
N ARG A 24 4.15 23.46 -8.66
CA ARG A 24 3.37 24.68 -8.39
C ARG A 24 3.45 25.11 -6.93
N VAL A 25 3.40 24.15 -6.00
CA VAL A 25 3.56 24.39 -4.57
C VAL A 25 4.94 24.97 -4.27
N ALA A 26 6.00 24.43 -4.85
CA ALA A 26 7.36 24.94 -4.68
C ALA A 26 7.48 26.41 -5.18
N ALA A 27 7.00 26.67 -6.39
CA ALA A 27 7.00 28.03 -6.96
C ALA A 27 6.17 29.02 -6.12
N PHE A 28 5.03 28.59 -5.59
CA PHE A 28 4.21 29.45 -4.73
C PHE A 28 4.94 29.79 -3.42
N ARG A 29 5.60 28.81 -2.78
CA ARG A 29 6.37 29.04 -1.55
C ARG A 29 7.54 29.98 -1.76
N GLU A 30 8.21 29.89 -2.91
CA GLU A 30 9.30 30.78 -3.28
C GLU A 30 8.80 32.21 -3.50
N ALA A 31 7.67 32.39 -4.17
CA ALA A 31 7.08 33.70 -4.44
C ALA A 31 6.43 34.34 -3.19
N HIS A 32 6.04 33.54 -2.19
CA HIS A 32 5.31 33.99 -1.02
C HIS A 32 5.84 33.36 0.27
N PRO A 33 7.08 33.67 0.69
CA PRO A 33 7.73 33.03 1.85
C PRO A 33 7.04 33.34 3.18
N ASP A 34 6.31 34.43 3.27
CA ASP A 34 5.55 34.89 4.42
C ASP A 34 4.18 34.24 4.56
N ARG A 35 3.71 33.50 3.53
CA ARG A 35 2.39 32.90 3.52
C ARG A 35 2.43 31.42 3.92
N LYS A 36 1.58 31.07 4.90
CA LYS A 36 1.36 29.67 5.28
C LYS A 36 0.51 28.96 4.23
N LEU A 37 1.06 27.89 3.64
CA LEU A 37 0.34 27.02 2.72
C LEU A 37 -0.24 25.83 3.51
N ILE A 38 -1.52 25.57 3.35
CA ILE A 38 -2.21 24.41 3.92
C ILE A 38 -2.41 23.37 2.80
N PRO A 39 -1.68 22.25 2.81
CA PRO A 39 -1.85 21.20 1.81
C PRO A 39 -3.17 20.43 2.07
N MET A 40 -4.03 20.38 1.07
CA MET A 40 -5.30 19.64 1.11
C MET A 40 -5.43 18.65 -0.07
N GLY A 41 -4.36 18.43 -0.82
CA GLY A 41 -4.41 17.68 -2.07
C GLY A 41 -4.27 16.17 -1.91
N ILE A 42 -3.51 15.70 -0.93
CA ILE A 42 -3.22 14.28 -0.73
C ILE A 42 -3.40 13.96 0.75
N GLY A 43 -4.14 12.88 1.03
CA GLY A 43 -4.17 12.32 2.37
C GLY A 43 -2.82 11.69 2.69
N ASP A 44 -2.25 12.05 3.83
CA ASP A 44 -0.98 11.52 4.30
C ASP A 44 -1.06 11.18 5.79
N VAL A 45 -0.16 10.29 6.21
CA VAL A 45 0.01 9.97 7.63
C VAL A 45 0.72 11.14 8.31
N THR A 46 -0.01 11.85 9.18
CA THR A 46 0.47 13.09 9.80
C THR A 46 1.01 12.89 11.23
N ARG A 47 0.89 11.69 11.78
CA ARG A 47 1.34 11.37 13.14
C ARG A 47 2.35 10.23 13.12
N PRO A 48 3.37 10.27 14.00
CA PRO A 48 4.30 9.17 14.14
C PRO A 48 3.60 7.92 14.69
N LEU A 49 4.21 6.77 14.43
CA LEU A 49 3.76 5.49 15.00
C LEU A 49 3.80 5.54 16.53
N ARG A 50 2.86 4.85 17.15
CA ARG A 50 2.83 4.70 18.61
C ARG A 50 3.93 3.75 19.07
N ARG A 51 4.44 3.98 20.29
CA ARG A 51 5.54 3.18 20.86
C ARG A 51 5.32 1.66 20.79
N PRO A 52 4.13 1.10 21.10
CA PRO A 52 3.90 -0.34 20.97
C PRO A 52 4.11 -0.91 19.57
N VAL A 53 3.87 -0.10 18.52
CA VAL A 53 4.13 -0.51 17.13
C VAL A 53 5.64 -0.57 16.86
N ILE A 54 6.38 0.42 17.36
CA ILE A 54 7.85 0.44 17.23
C ILE A 54 8.46 -0.74 17.97
N ASP A 55 8.03 -1.01 19.21
CA ASP A 55 8.51 -2.16 20.00
C ASP A 55 8.29 -3.49 19.27
N ALA A 56 7.12 -3.63 18.59
CA ALA A 56 6.82 -4.83 17.81
C ALA A 56 7.73 -4.95 16.57
N LEU A 57 8.03 -3.83 15.90
CA LEU A 57 8.95 -3.81 14.75
C LEU A 57 10.39 -4.13 15.17
N GLU A 58 10.87 -3.54 16.28
CA GLU A 58 12.20 -3.82 16.84
C GLU A 58 12.32 -5.32 17.18
N LYS A 59 11.31 -5.89 17.85
CA LYS A 59 11.25 -7.31 18.18
C LYS A 59 11.23 -8.19 16.93
N ALA A 60 10.43 -7.87 15.93
CA ALA A 60 10.37 -8.63 14.68
C ALA A 60 11.71 -8.59 13.91
N ALA A 61 12.43 -7.48 13.98
CA ALA A 61 13.77 -7.38 13.40
C ALA A 61 14.77 -8.28 14.15
N GLU A 62 14.73 -8.30 15.48
CA GLU A 62 15.59 -9.16 16.31
C GLU A 62 15.30 -10.65 16.03
N GLU A 63 14.06 -11.05 15.87
CA GLU A 63 13.66 -12.43 15.54
C GLU A 63 14.34 -12.94 14.26
N GLN A 64 14.69 -12.07 13.30
CA GLN A 64 15.37 -12.47 12.07
C GLN A 64 16.85 -12.84 12.28
N THR A 65 17.43 -12.53 13.42
CA THR A 65 18.83 -12.85 13.75
C THR A 65 19.02 -14.27 14.27
N HIS A 66 17.95 -14.96 14.66
CA HIS A 66 17.98 -16.29 15.27
C HIS A 66 17.32 -17.33 14.35
N ALA A 67 17.99 -18.47 14.18
CA ALA A 67 17.50 -19.53 13.30
C ALA A 67 16.13 -20.07 13.69
N GLU A 68 15.82 -20.08 14.99
CA GLU A 68 14.56 -20.61 15.56
C GLU A 68 13.36 -19.69 15.32
N THR A 69 13.61 -18.40 15.13
CA THR A 69 12.57 -17.37 14.98
C THR A 69 12.61 -16.69 13.61
N PHE A 70 13.58 -17.06 12.77
CA PHE A 70 13.68 -16.53 11.41
C PHE A 70 12.45 -16.87 10.58
N HIS A 71 11.92 -15.87 9.91
CA HIS A 71 10.78 -16.00 9.00
C HIS A 71 11.26 -15.87 7.54
N GLY A 72 11.32 -16.99 6.82
CA GLY A 72 11.57 -17.03 5.38
C GLY A 72 10.27 -16.94 4.55
N TYR A 73 10.21 -17.66 3.44
CA TYR A 73 8.97 -17.78 2.68
C TYR A 73 7.90 -18.47 3.51
N GLY A 74 6.77 -17.77 3.70
CA GLY A 74 5.60 -18.31 4.37
C GLY A 74 4.68 -19.13 3.43
N PRO A 75 3.57 -19.67 3.96
CA PRO A 75 2.49 -20.21 3.15
C PRO A 75 1.91 -19.16 2.19
N GLU A 76 1.33 -19.60 1.07
CA GLU A 76 0.75 -18.71 0.03
C GLU A 76 -0.27 -17.71 0.59
N GLN A 77 -1.07 -18.12 1.55
CA GLN A 77 -2.05 -17.24 2.21
C GLN A 77 -1.45 -16.35 3.30
N GLY A 78 -0.19 -16.52 3.66
CA GLY A 78 0.49 -15.86 4.75
C GLY A 78 0.61 -16.72 6.01
N TYR A 79 1.42 -16.27 6.95
CA TYR A 79 1.64 -16.96 8.23
C TYR A 79 0.36 -17.02 9.07
N ASP A 80 0.09 -18.17 9.66
CA ASP A 80 -1.13 -18.40 10.46
C ASP A 80 -1.26 -17.46 11.65
N PHE A 81 -0.16 -17.12 12.32
CA PHE A 81 -0.20 -16.19 13.45
C PHE A 81 -0.76 -14.82 13.06
N LEU A 82 -0.39 -14.32 11.85
CA LEU A 82 -0.88 -13.04 11.33
C LEU A 82 -2.33 -13.16 10.86
N ARG A 83 -2.66 -14.21 10.11
CA ARG A 83 -4.03 -14.47 9.64
C ARG A 83 -5.01 -14.58 10.81
N GLN A 84 -4.63 -15.30 11.88
CA GLN A 84 -5.41 -15.38 13.10
C GLN A 84 -5.53 -14.04 13.84
N ALA A 85 -4.48 -13.19 13.81
CA ALA A 85 -4.56 -11.85 14.38
C ALA A 85 -5.56 -10.98 13.63
N VAL A 86 -5.55 -11.04 12.30
CA VAL A 86 -6.54 -10.36 11.43
C VAL A 86 -7.95 -10.86 11.72
N LEU A 87 -8.14 -12.18 11.79
CA LEU A 87 -9.43 -12.80 12.12
C LEU A 87 -10.00 -12.29 13.44
N ARG A 88 -9.18 -12.30 14.51
CA ARG A 88 -9.57 -11.75 15.82
C ARG A 88 -9.93 -10.27 15.76
N HIS A 89 -9.19 -9.49 14.96
CA HIS A 89 -9.47 -8.07 14.78
C HIS A 89 -10.86 -7.85 14.17
N TYR A 90 -11.21 -8.54 13.10
CA TYR A 90 -12.54 -8.44 12.48
C TYR A 90 -13.65 -8.94 13.39
N ALA A 91 -13.44 -10.03 14.13
CA ALA A 91 -14.40 -10.53 15.12
C ALA A 91 -14.71 -9.48 16.19
N GLY A 92 -13.73 -8.68 16.60
CA GLY A 92 -13.91 -7.56 17.54
C GLY A 92 -14.87 -6.47 17.05
N PHE A 93 -15.10 -6.37 15.73
CA PHE A 93 -16.08 -5.48 15.11
C PHE A 93 -17.37 -6.20 14.66
N GLY A 94 -17.57 -7.44 15.09
CA GLY A 94 -18.74 -8.23 14.72
C GLY A 94 -18.66 -8.89 13.34
N GLY A 95 -17.50 -8.87 12.71
CA GLY A 95 -17.26 -9.56 11.44
C GLY A 95 -17.20 -11.09 11.65
N THR A 96 -17.86 -11.84 10.78
CA THR A 96 -17.82 -13.31 10.76
C THR A 96 -17.04 -13.73 9.52
N LEU A 97 -15.79 -14.16 9.73
CA LEU A 97 -14.88 -14.66 8.70
C LEU A 97 -14.30 -15.99 9.15
N ASP A 98 -13.98 -16.84 8.19
CA ASP A 98 -13.16 -18.02 8.42
C ASP A 98 -11.69 -17.74 8.15
N LEU A 99 -10.79 -18.52 8.74
CA LEU A 99 -9.36 -18.35 8.47
C LEU A 99 -9.03 -18.52 6.99
N ALA A 100 -9.80 -19.34 6.27
CA ALA A 100 -9.66 -19.54 4.83
C ALA A 100 -9.95 -18.28 3.99
N ASP A 101 -10.69 -17.32 4.55
CA ASP A 101 -11.03 -16.06 3.85
C ASP A 101 -9.93 -15.01 3.93
N ILE A 102 -8.85 -15.29 4.68
CA ILE A 102 -7.80 -14.30 4.98
C ILE A 102 -6.53 -14.63 4.18
N PHE A 103 -6.15 -13.71 3.34
CA PHE A 103 -4.93 -13.72 2.54
C PHE A 103 -4.08 -12.51 2.90
N ILE A 104 -2.79 -12.73 3.10
CA ILE A 104 -1.81 -11.68 3.37
C ILE A 104 -1.10 -11.32 2.07
N SER A 105 -1.12 -10.05 1.72
CA SER A 105 -0.44 -9.50 0.54
C SER A 105 0.55 -8.42 0.95
N ASP A 106 1.26 -7.87 -0.03
CA ASP A 106 2.18 -6.75 0.14
C ASP A 106 1.49 -5.37 0.14
N GLY A 107 0.17 -5.35 0.10
CA GLY A 107 -0.63 -4.15 0.28
C GLY A 107 -1.76 -3.97 -0.73
N ALA A 108 -2.70 -3.09 -0.39
CA ALA A 108 -3.93 -2.86 -1.14
C ALA A 108 -3.73 -2.46 -2.61
N LYS A 109 -2.63 -1.82 -2.96
CA LYS A 109 -2.35 -1.47 -4.37
C LYS A 109 -2.08 -2.69 -5.23
N SER A 110 -1.34 -3.66 -4.70
CA SER A 110 -1.10 -4.93 -5.39
C SER A 110 -2.39 -5.71 -5.55
N ASP A 111 -3.21 -5.78 -4.49
CA ASP A 111 -4.51 -6.45 -4.55
C ASP A 111 -5.43 -5.82 -5.59
N LEU A 112 -5.54 -4.48 -5.60
CA LEU A 112 -6.33 -3.76 -6.60
C LEU A 112 -5.78 -3.94 -8.02
N GLY A 113 -4.46 -4.02 -8.16
CA GLY A 113 -3.81 -4.27 -9.45
C GLY A 113 -4.08 -5.66 -10.00
N ASN A 114 -4.25 -6.65 -9.12
CA ASN A 114 -4.50 -8.05 -9.48
C ASN A 114 -6.01 -8.36 -9.66
N LEU A 115 -6.91 -7.55 -9.08
CA LEU A 115 -8.35 -7.74 -9.22
C LEU A 115 -8.83 -7.89 -10.68
N PRO A 116 -8.32 -7.11 -11.67
CA PRO A 116 -8.73 -7.30 -13.07
C PRO A 116 -8.48 -8.69 -13.63
N ASP A 117 -7.48 -9.42 -13.11
CA ASP A 117 -7.16 -10.78 -13.56
C ASP A 117 -8.21 -11.81 -13.12
N LEU A 118 -9.02 -11.48 -12.11
CA LEU A 118 -10.10 -12.33 -11.63
C LEU A 118 -11.39 -12.18 -12.46
N PHE A 119 -11.52 -11.11 -13.23
CA PHE A 119 -12.74 -10.77 -13.95
C PHE A 119 -12.50 -10.78 -15.46
N SER A 120 -13.51 -11.14 -16.21
CA SER A 120 -13.46 -11.04 -17.66
C SER A 120 -13.57 -9.57 -18.11
N ASP A 121 -13.21 -9.31 -19.36
CA ASP A 121 -13.36 -8.02 -20.05
C ASP A 121 -14.83 -7.53 -20.16
N GLN A 122 -15.79 -8.42 -19.87
CA GLN A 122 -17.22 -8.09 -19.83
C GLN A 122 -17.66 -7.56 -18.47
N CYS A 123 -16.80 -7.60 -17.45
CA CYS A 123 -17.12 -7.09 -16.12
C CYS A 123 -17.24 -5.56 -16.14
N LYS A 124 -18.31 -5.05 -15.56
CA LYS A 124 -18.53 -3.60 -15.37
C LYS A 124 -18.32 -3.25 -13.91
N VAL A 125 -17.37 -2.38 -13.65
CA VAL A 125 -17.09 -1.86 -12.29
C VAL A 125 -17.71 -0.47 -12.19
N LEU A 126 -18.51 -0.26 -11.15
CA LEU A 126 -19.02 1.05 -10.77
C LEU A 126 -18.09 1.65 -9.71
N LEU A 127 -17.64 2.87 -9.94
CA LEU A 127 -16.80 3.66 -9.02
C LEU A 127 -17.60 4.81 -8.42
#